data_3db5bd5c7006110b344dc4aa4c06adc1
#
_entry.id   3db5bd5c7006110b344dc4aa4c06adc1
#
_cell.length_a   1.000
_cell.length_b   1.000
_cell.length_c   1.000
_cell.angle_alpha   90.00
_cell.angle_beta   90.00
_cell.angle_gamma   90.00
#
_symmetry.space_group_name_H-M   'P 1'
#
loop_
_entity.id
_entity.type
_entity.pdbx_description
1 polymer ?
#
loop_
_entity_poly.entity_id
_entity_poly.type
_entity_poly.pdbx_seq_one_letter_code
_entity_poly.pdbx_strand_id
1 'polypeptide(L)'
;VAEQYFLGTETSERYPLWTRANVGEVFPDPVAMSSFDFAFCNADGIRMSELGWRDAYARIGAFTEDEFDPDNTVILGVFGGYAYLNASVMRIFGERAPGLSAAAIDAQFFGAQPGIPDYEPHPDDASPEAEARIGATFGWVLTTDGLPEVLADEEMVDALRADRPDFGAMGDLELLDWAEQILDEHFRHLFSQHLFVTSLATLPAGIVTDVCAALGRPQDALKLLAGLGDVASAAPSLVMWDLGRRVAAGDSLVEAFDVGLDGLEDRLRALDDEGARGFLEAFDAFLYAYGCRGPNEWETSCPTWETEPNLALAAIDRMRLSPESADPVGRQTGMAVERERLGTEMVGMLAADPETQGQFGAALGSAGIFMPGRERTKTNCIKLVHEARMAYLEFGRRMVEQGVFPEVTSFAMVTFAEGRDLLEDPTGWREVIEERQAVFDEVRELQEPFVIVGDPPPLSTWPRRDAIQVDPVGVGESIQGVPGCPGVSQGRARVILDSHDPTDLEPGDVLVAPLTDPSWTPLFVPAAGVVVDVGAPLSHAIIVSRELGIPCVVSAIDATKRIPDGALVEVNGETGVVTVLEV
;
A
#
# COMPACT_ATOMS: atom_id res chain seq x y z
N VAL A 1 -8.87 20.85 22.51
CA VAL A 1 -9.36 19.47 22.37
C VAL A 1 -8.64 18.79 21.22
N ALA A 2 -8.59 19.37 20.02
CA ALA A 2 -7.83 18.80 18.88
C ALA A 2 -6.34 18.64 19.18
N GLU A 3 -5.70 19.56 19.91
CA GLU A 3 -4.29 19.47 20.29
C GLU A 3 -3.99 18.35 21.29
N GLN A 4 -4.99 17.84 22.02
CA GLN A 4 -4.83 16.74 22.98
C GLN A 4 -5.08 15.37 22.36
N TYR A 5 -5.83 15.28 21.26
CA TYR A 5 -6.16 14.04 20.58
C TYR A 5 -5.00 13.50 19.73
N PHE A 6 -4.29 14.39 19.03
CA PHE A 6 -3.21 14.02 18.13
C PHE A 6 -1.87 14.07 18.86
N LEU A 7 -1.49 12.91 19.41
CA LEU A 7 -0.16 12.69 19.97
C LEU A 7 0.86 12.98 18.87
N GLY A 8 1.57 14.10 19.01
CA GLY A 8 2.60 14.52 18.05
C GLY A 8 3.93 13.81 18.34
N THR A 9 4.69 13.59 17.29
CA THR A 9 6.10 13.23 17.40
C THR A 9 6.91 14.49 17.66
N GLU A 10 7.91 14.44 18.55
CA GLU A 10 8.86 15.53 18.71
C GLU A 10 9.79 15.61 17.49
N THR A 11 10.04 16.83 17.02
CA THR A 11 10.93 17.06 15.87
C THR A 11 12.39 17.07 16.32
N SER A 12 13.29 16.69 15.41
CA SER A 12 14.73 16.67 15.65
C SER A 12 15.43 17.74 14.83
N GLU A 13 16.31 18.54 15.45
CA GLU A 13 17.18 19.47 14.72
C GLU A 13 18.12 18.73 13.74
N ARG A 14 18.52 17.50 14.09
CA ARG A 14 19.40 16.66 13.25
C ARG A 14 18.70 16.08 12.04
N TYR A 15 17.40 15.75 12.15
CA TYR A 15 16.59 15.09 11.14
C TYR A 15 15.29 15.88 10.88
N PRO A 16 15.39 17.13 10.33
CA PRO A 16 14.26 18.05 10.30
C PRO A 16 13.25 17.80 9.17
N LEU A 17 13.56 16.95 8.18
CA LEU A 17 12.74 16.78 6.98
C LEU A 17 11.85 15.55 7.09
N TRP A 18 10.52 15.78 7.05
CA TRP A 18 9.50 14.74 7.09
C TRP A 18 8.63 14.80 5.83
N THR A 19 8.12 13.65 5.39
CA THR A 19 7.33 13.55 4.16
C THR A 19 6.19 12.56 4.27
N ARG A 20 5.11 12.84 3.55
CA ARG A 20 4.00 11.91 3.28
C ARG A 20 4.30 10.93 2.15
N ALA A 21 5.38 11.14 1.40
CA ALA A 21 5.77 10.25 0.32
C ALA A 21 5.87 8.80 0.83
N ASN A 22 5.30 7.85 0.08
CA ASN A 22 5.19 6.43 0.42
C ASN A 22 4.26 6.14 1.61
N VAL A 23 4.50 6.73 2.81
CA VAL A 23 3.66 6.47 3.99
C VAL A 23 2.22 6.95 3.81
N GLY A 24 1.98 7.95 2.97
CA GLY A 24 0.63 8.38 2.59
C GLY A 24 -0.16 7.34 1.79
N GLU A 25 0.52 6.39 1.11
CA GLU A 25 -0.13 5.23 0.48
C GLU A 25 -0.51 4.15 1.51
N VAL A 26 0.17 4.12 2.66
CA VAL A 26 -0.04 3.16 3.75
C VAL A 26 -1.12 3.64 4.72
N PHE A 27 -1.04 4.93 5.10
CA PHE A 27 -2.00 5.62 5.96
C PHE A 27 -2.47 6.91 5.25
N PRO A 28 -3.45 6.82 4.33
CA PRO A 28 -3.97 7.98 3.60
C PRO A 28 -4.72 8.95 4.51
N ASP A 29 -5.43 8.42 5.48
CA ASP A 29 -6.20 9.17 6.48
C ASP A 29 -5.39 9.42 7.77
N PRO A 30 -5.91 10.21 8.71
CA PRO A 30 -5.35 10.29 10.05
C PRO A 30 -5.31 8.91 10.71
N VAL A 31 -4.28 8.63 11.49
CA VAL A 31 -4.14 7.37 12.23
C VAL A 31 -5.13 7.35 13.38
N ALA A 32 -5.93 6.29 13.50
CA ALA A 32 -6.84 6.12 14.62
C ALA A 32 -6.09 5.79 15.93
N MET A 33 -6.73 6.01 17.08
CA MET A 33 -6.10 5.78 18.40
C MET A 33 -5.61 4.35 18.58
N SER A 34 -6.42 3.37 18.18
CA SER A 34 -6.04 1.95 18.28
C SER A 34 -4.83 1.63 17.41
N SER A 35 -4.78 2.16 16.17
CA SER A 35 -3.64 1.96 15.26
C SER A 35 -2.41 2.72 15.70
N PHE A 36 -2.58 3.92 16.29
CA PHE A 36 -1.48 4.66 16.90
C PHE A 36 -0.86 3.87 18.06
N ASP A 37 -1.70 3.29 18.92
CA ASP A 37 -1.29 2.56 20.13
C ASP A 37 -0.35 1.38 19.79
N PHE A 38 -0.75 0.48 18.92
CA PHE A 38 0.11 -0.67 18.59
C PHE A 38 1.28 -0.33 17.65
N ALA A 39 1.09 0.58 16.69
CA ALA A 39 2.08 0.80 15.64
C ALA A 39 3.08 1.91 15.99
N PHE A 40 2.62 3.03 16.56
CA PHE A 40 3.44 4.23 16.72
C PHE A 40 3.92 4.46 18.13
N CYS A 41 3.04 4.45 19.14
CA CYS A 41 3.46 4.62 20.53
C CYS A 41 2.34 4.17 21.48
N ASN A 42 2.55 3.08 22.19
CA ASN A 42 1.61 2.62 23.22
C ASN A 42 1.75 3.37 24.54
N ALA A 43 0.90 3.05 25.51
CA ALA A 43 0.89 3.66 26.84
C ALA A 43 2.21 3.51 27.61
N ASP A 44 2.97 2.45 27.34
CA ASP A 44 4.30 2.19 27.94
C ASP A 44 5.45 2.89 27.19
N GLY A 45 5.15 3.64 26.14
CA GLY A 45 6.11 4.35 25.30
C GLY A 45 6.82 3.45 24.29
N ILE A 46 6.33 2.22 24.06
CA ILE A 46 6.88 1.30 23.06
C ILE A 46 6.43 1.76 21.68
N ARG A 47 7.37 1.84 20.73
CA ARG A 47 7.19 2.35 19.39
C ARG A 47 7.53 1.26 18.37
N MET A 48 6.60 0.33 18.14
CA MET A 48 6.86 -0.90 17.36
C MET A 48 7.33 -0.64 15.93
N SER A 49 6.72 0.33 15.22
CA SER A 49 7.13 0.68 13.85
C SER A 49 8.52 1.33 13.81
N GLU A 50 8.82 2.23 14.74
CA GLU A 50 10.16 2.84 14.86
C GLU A 50 11.22 1.77 15.13
N LEU A 51 10.97 0.86 16.06
CA LEU A 51 11.88 -0.23 16.38
C LEU A 51 12.05 -1.18 15.19
N GLY A 52 10.97 -1.49 14.46
CA GLY A 52 11.04 -2.29 13.24
C GLY A 52 11.89 -1.64 12.14
N TRP A 53 11.82 -0.31 11.97
CA TRP A 53 12.70 0.44 11.08
C TRP A 53 14.16 0.37 11.50
N ARG A 54 14.45 0.56 12.80
CA ARG A 54 15.81 0.48 13.35
C ARG A 54 16.41 -0.90 13.13
N ASP A 55 15.64 -1.96 13.40
CA ASP A 55 16.06 -3.34 13.16
C ASP A 55 16.37 -3.59 11.68
N ALA A 56 15.53 -3.10 10.76
CA ALA A 56 15.76 -3.24 9.33
C ALA A 56 17.03 -2.50 8.89
N TYR A 57 17.24 -1.27 9.32
CA TYR A 57 18.44 -0.50 9.00
C TYR A 57 19.71 -1.09 9.59
N ALA A 58 19.65 -1.61 10.83
CA ALA A 58 20.78 -2.30 11.45
C ALA A 58 21.11 -3.59 10.68
N ARG A 59 20.12 -4.34 10.26
CA ARG A 59 20.26 -5.57 9.46
C ARG A 59 20.81 -5.31 8.06
N ILE A 60 20.41 -4.21 7.41
CA ILE A 60 21.01 -3.75 6.15
C ILE A 60 22.47 -3.34 6.36
N GLY A 61 22.81 -2.87 7.56
CA GLY A 61 24.12 -2.31 7.91
C GLY A 61 24.22 -0.80 7.74
N ALA A 62 23.09 -0.12 7.52
CA ALA A 62 23.04 1.31 7.22
C ALA A 62 23.25 2.19 8.46
N PHE A 63 22.68 1.78 9.58
CA PHE A 63 22.78 2.47 10.86
C PHE A 63 23.10 1.49 11.97
N THR A 64 23.59 2.02 13.09
CA THR A 64 23.75 1.30 14.36
C THR A 64 22.72 1.82 15.36
N GLU A 65 22.39 1.04 16.38
CA GLU A 65 21.35 1.38 17.35
C GLU A 65 21.66 2.69 18.11
N ASP A 66 22.93 2.95 18.37
CA ASP A 66 23.43 4.14 19.08
C ASP A 66 23.38 5.43 18.25
N GLU A 67 23.07 5.37 16.97
CA GLU A 67 22.88 6.56 16.12
C GLU A 67 21.47 7.17 16.27
N PHE A 68 20.55 6.47 16.92
CA PHE A 68 19.18 6.93 17.16
C PHE A 68 18.95 7.22 18.65
N ASP A 69 18.22 8.28 18.93
CA ASP A 69 17.74 8.57 20.27
C ASP A 69 16.86 7.42 20.78
N PRO A 70 17.17 6.76 21.89
CA PRO A 70 16.37 5.65 22.39
C PRO A 70 14.97 6.06 22.85
N ASP A 71 14.79 7.32 23.26
CA ASP A 71 13.57 7.81 23.87
C ASP A 71 12.62 8.51 22.86
N ASN A 72 13.09 8.78 21.62
CA ASN A 72 12.33 9.52 20.61
C ASN A 72 12.14 8.74 19.32
N THR A 73 11.03 9.02 18.63
CA THR A 73 10.78 8.58 17.26
C THR A 73 11.56 9.47 16.30
N VAL A 74 12.34 8.84 15.41
CA VAL A 74 13.22 9.54 14.44
C VAL A 74 12.90 9.20 13.01
N ILE A 75 12.33 8.02 12.74
CA ILE A 75 12.15 7.51 11.37
C ILE A 75 10.69 7.61 10.92
N LEU A 76 9.75 7.24 11.78
CA LEU A 76 8.33 7.25 11.48
C LEU A 76 7.57 8.04 12.55
N GLY A 77 7.04 9.21 12.22
CA GLY A 77 6.34 10.10 13.14
C GLY A 77 4.89 10.34 12.77
N VAL A 78 4.14 10.93 13.70
CA VAL A 78 2.75 11.37 13.49
C VAL A 78 2.65 12.87 13.78
N PHE A 79 2.18 13.64 12.81
CA PHE A 79 1.98 15.09 12.93
C PHE A 79 0.56 15.44 12.49
N GLY A 80 -0.17 16.12 13.33
CA GLY A 80 -1.56 16.47 13.05
C GLY A 80 -2.47 15.27 12.76
N GLY A 81 -2.17 14.11 13.36
CA GLY A 81 -2.86 12.84 13.13
C GLY A 81 -2.33 12.02 11.95
N TYR A 82 -1.55 12.60 11.05
CA TYR A 82 -1.05 11.90 9.86
C TYR A 82 0.36 11.33 10.08
N ALA A 83 0.60 10.13 9.52
CA ALA A 83 1.90 9.48 9.55
C ALA A 83 2.88 10.10 8.55
N TYR A 84 4.15 10.26 8.95
CA TYR A 84 5.23 10.81 8.14
C TYR A 84 6.49 9.97 8.26
N LEU A 85 7.21 9.82 7.14
CA LEU A 85 8.55 9.27 7.12
C LEU A 85 9.60 10.38 7.19
N ASN A 86 10.71 10.12 7.88
CA ASN A 86 11.82 11.06 7.96
C ASN A 86 12.73 10.97 6.74
N ALA A 87 12.60 11.92 5.84
CA ALA A 87 13.40 11.99 4.63
C ALA A 87 14.87 12.34 4.91
N SER A 88 15.21 13.01 6.02
CA SER A 88 16.61 13.25 6.40
C SER A 88 17.34 11.93 6.64
N VAL A 89 16.71 10.99 7.36
CA VAL A 89 17.28 9.64 7.60
C VAL A 89 17.44 8.87 6.30
N MET A 90 16.45 8.97 5.40
CA MET A 90 16.51 8.31 4.09
C MET A 90 17.64 8.87 3.20
N ARG A 91 17.86 10.19 3.22
CA ARG A 91 18.99 10.84 2.52
C ARG A 91 20.33 10.33 3.03
N ILE A 92 20.48 10.19 4.36
CA ILE A 92 21.69 9.63 4.97
C ILE A 92 21.88 8.17 4.56
N PHE A 93 20.82 7.37 4.51
CA PHE A 93 20.89 6.03 3.94
C PHE A 93 21.43 6.06 2.50
N GLY A 94 20.94 6.97 1.66
CA GLY A 94 21.45 7.16 0.30
C GLY A 94 22.93 7.51 0.22
N GLU A 95 23.43 8.38 1.12
CA GLU A 95 24.84 8.76 1.18
C GLU A 95 25.76 7.63 1.67
N ARG A 96 25.22 6.67 2.44
CA ARG A 96 25.94 5.51 2.96
C ARG A 96 25.91 4.29 2.02
N ALA A 97 24.90 4.23 1.14
CA ALA A 97 24.70 3.06 0.29
C ALA A 97 25.56 3.16 -1.00
N PRO A 98 26.36 2.12 -1.32
CA PRO A 98 27.21 2.12 -2.52
C PRO A 98 26.39 2.40 -3.78
N GLY A 99 26.80 3.41 -4.54
CA GLY A 99 26.15 3.78 -5.80
C GLY A 99 24.85 4.58 -5.68
N LEU A 100 24.42 4.95 -4.46
CA LEU A 100 23.32 5.85 -4.22
C LEU A 100 23.80 7.25 -3.79
N SER A 101 22.86 8.16 -3.59
CA SER A 101 23.09 9.50 -3.06
C SER A 101 21.79 10.07 -2.49
N ALA A 102 21.88 11.12 -1.67
CA ALA A 102 20.71 11.86 -1.21
C ALA A 102 19.85 12.38 -2.38
N ALA A 103 20.48 12.84 -3.46
CA ALA A 103 19.76 13.28 -4.66
C ALA A 103 19.00 12.15 -5.36
N ALA A 104 19.51 10.92 -5.36
CA ALA A 104 18.81 9.76 -5.90
C ALA A 104 17.60 9.39 -5.02
N ILE A 105 17.74 9.50 -3.70
CA ILE A 105 16.64 9.32 -2.75
C ILE A 105 15.56 10.39 -2.99
N ASP A 106 15.95 11.66 -3.13
CA ASP A 106 15.00 12.75 -3.41
C ASP A 106 14.22 12.51 -4.71
N ALA A 107 14.89 12.11 -5.77
CA ALA A 107 14.25 11.78 -7.04
C ALA A 107 13.25 10.60 -6.89
N GLN A 108 13.57 9.63 -6.05
CA GLN A 108 12.72 8.46 -5.80
C GLN A 108 11.48 8.80 -4.98
N PHE A 109 11.62 9.64 -3.92
CA PHE A 109 10.52 9.92 -2.99
C PHE A 109 9.70 11.15 -3.37
N PHE A 110 10.33 12.16 -3.94
CA PHE A 110 9.67 13.44 -4.21
C PHE A 110 9.36 13.65 -5.70
N GLY A 111 10.14 13.03 -6.60
CA GLY A 111 9.99 13.29 -8.03
C GLY A 111 10.15 14.77 -8.35
N ALA A 112 9.10 15.39 -8.91
CA ALA A 112 9.05 16.81 -9.25
C ALA A 112 8.30 17.69 -8.23
N GLN A 113 8.05 17.19 -7.02
CA GLN A 113 7.32 17.93 -5.98
C GLN A 113 8.07 19.21 -5.60
N PRO A 114 7.38 20.38 -5.53
CA PRO A 114 8.01 21.62 -5.14
C PRO A 114 8.22 21.72 -3.62
N GLY A 115 9.11 22.62 -3.19
CA GLY A 115 9.29 22.95 -1.77
C GLY A 115 10.21 21.99 -0.99
N ILE A 116 10.87 21.06 -1.67
CA ILE A 116 11.85 20.17 -1.05
C ILE A 116 13.16 20.97 -0.86
N PRO A 117 13.68 21.11 0.37
CA PRO A 117 14.96 21.77 0.59
C PRO A 117 16.13 20.94 0.04
N ASP A 118 17.16 21.63 -0.44
CA ASP A 118 18.40 20.98 -0.85
C ASP A 118 19.01 20.19 0.33
N TYR A 119 19.68 19.10 0.00
CA TYR A 119 20.40 18.33 1.00
C TYR A 119 21.68 19.08 1.43
N GLU A 120 21.80 19.33 2.72
CA GLU A 120 22.99 19.90 3.36
C GLU A 120 23.76 18.79 4.10
N PRO A 121 24.91 18.32 3.59
CA PRO A 121 25.66 17.22 4.21
C PRO A 121 26.14 17.58 5.62
N HIS A 122 25.96 16.65 6.56
CA HIS A 122 26.58 16.71 7.88
C HIS A 122 27.81 15.79 7.95
N PRO A 123 28.87 16.10 8.72
CA PRO A 123 30.07 15.28 8.82
C PRO A 123 29.82 13.81 9.17
N ASP A 124 28.77 13.53 9.94
CA ASP A 124 28.41 12.17 10.41
C ASP A 124 27.48 11.43 9.42
N ASP A 125 27.11 12.02 8.28
CA ASP A 125 26.27 11.35 7.30
C ASP A 125 27.03 10.26 6.56
N ALA A 126 28.26 10.54 6.14
CA ALA A 126 29.11 9.56 5.51
C ALA A 126 29.73 8.61 6.56
N SER A 127 29.69 7.31 6.28
CA SER A 127 30.29 6.27 7.12
C SER A 127 30.88 5.16 6.23
N PRO A 128 32.22 5.12 6.06
CA PRO A 128 32.88 4.05 5.34
C PRO A 128 32.59 2.64 5.91
N GLU A 129 32.38 2.55 7.21
CA GLU A 129 32.02 1.31 7.88
C GLU A 129 30.59 0.88 7.52
N ALA A 130 29.65 1.82 7.44
CA ALA A 130 28.29 1.53 6.98
C ALA A 130 28.29 1.16 5.49
N GLU A 131 29.03 1.89 4.66
CA GLU A 131 29.18 1.58 3.23
C GLU A 131 29.69 0.14 3.03
N ALA A 132 30.68 -0.29 3.80
CA ALA A 132 31.22 -1.66 3.70
C ALA A 132 30.18 -2.71 4.14
N ARG A 133 29.40 -2.44 5.22
CA ARG A 133 28.33 -3.35 5.66
C ARG A 133 27.21 -3.44 4.63
N ILE A 134 26.73 -2.31 4.12
CA ILE A 134 25.69 -2.27 3.08
C ILE A 134 26.20 -2.98 1.81
N GLY A 135 27.44 -2.75 1.41
CA GLY A 135 28.05 -3.44 0.27
C GLY A 135 28.05 -4.97 0.41
N ALA A 136 28.32 -5.49 1.62
CA ALA A 136 28.21 -6.92 1.88
C ALA A 136 26.75 -7.43 1.77
N THR A 137 25.79 -6.67 2.29
CA THR A 137 24.36 -6.97 2.16
C THR A 137 23.92 -6.95 0.68
N PHE A 138 24.36 -5.97 -0.11
CA PHE A 138 24.11 -5.89 -1.54
C PHE A 138 24.68 -7.09 -2.30
N GLY A 139 25.90 -7.54 -1.91
CA GLY A 139 26.49 -8.77 -2.44
C GLY A 139 25.61 -10.00 -2.17
N TRP A 140 25.05 -10.10 -0.97
CA TRP A 140 24.11 -11.18 -0.62
C TRP A 140 22.82 -11.08 -1.45
N VAL A 141 22.22 -9.90 -1.61
CA VAL A 141 21.01 -9.68 -2.43
C VAL A 141 21.18 -10.21 -3.85
N LEU A 142 22.35 -9.98 -4.47
CA LEU A 142 22.63 -10.41 -5.84
C LEU A 142 22.99 -11.91 -5.96
N THR A 143 23.16 -12.61 -4.85
CA THR A 143 23.62 -14.01 -4.86
C THR A 143 22.71 -14.99 -4.15
N THR A 144 21.74 -14.51 -3.37
CA THR A 144 20.77 -15.37 -2.70
C THR A 144 19.81 -16.02 -3.71
N ASP A 145 19.37 -17.24 -3.41
CA ASP A 145 18.41 -18.01 -4.19
C ASP A 145 16.99 -18.00 -3.60
N GLY A 146 16.77 -17.26 -2.49
CA GLY A 146 15.44 -17.14 -1.89
C GLY A 146 15.42 -16.39 -0.58
N LEU A 147 14.24 -16.27 0.00
CA LEU A 147 13.93 -15.60 1.26
C LEU A 147 13.24 -16.57 2.23
N PRO A 148 13.97 -17.56 2.81
CA PRO A 148 13.37 -18.59 3.64
C PRO A 148 12.70 -18.05 4.91
N GLU A 149 13.18 -16.92 5.47
CA GLU A 149 12.56 -16.27 6.63
C GLU A 149 11.16 -15.75 6.28
N VAL A 150 10.98 -15.21 5.07
CA VAL A 150 9.67 -14.73 4.60
C VAL A 150 8.66 -15.88 4.50
N LEU A 151 9.09 -17.06 4.04
CA LEU A 151 8.24 -18.25 3.98
C LEU A 151 7.86 -18.75 5.38
N ALA A 152 8.79 -18.70 6.34
CA ALA A 152 8.51 -19.04 7.74
C ALA A 152 7.50 -18.07 8.37
N ASP A 153 7.61 -16.77 8.05
CA ASP A 153 6.65 -15.76 8.49
C ASP A 153 5.25 -16.00 7.87
N GLU A 154 5.17 -16.41 6.60
CA GLU A 154 3.90 -16.83 5.96
C GLU A 154 3.25 -18.00 6.71
N GLU A 155 4.01 -19.05 7.00
CA GLU A 155 3.52 -20.20 7.76
C GLU A 155 3.01 -19.79 9.15
N MET A 156 3.69 -18.88 9.81
CA MET A 156 3.30 -18.36 11.14
C MET A 156 1.98 -17.59 11.08
N VAL A 157 1.82 -16.63 10.17
CA VAL A 157 0.57 -15.85 10.08
C VAL A 157 -0.60 -16.68 9.56
N ASP A 158 -0.34 -17.68 8.71
CA ASP A 158 -1.37 -18.64 8.27
C ASP A 158 -1.81 -19.56 9.42
N ALA A 159 -0.90 -19.92 10.33
CA ALA A 159 -1.23 -20.65 11.54
C ALA A 159 -2.07 -19.81 12.51
N LEU A 160 -1.76 -18.52 12.71
CA LEU A 160 -2.59 -17.59 13.51
C LEU A 160 -4.04 -17.57 13.00
N ARG A 161 -4.23 -17.50 11.67
CA ARG A 161 -5.56 -17.53 11.08
C ARG A 161 -6.26 -18.87 11.27
N ALA A 162 -5.55 -19.99 11.06
CA ALA A 162 -6.11 -21.33 11.21
C ALA A 162 -6.53 -21.65 12.65
N ASP A 163 -5.77 -21.12 13.61
CA ASP A 163 -5.96 -21.31 15.05
C ASP A 163 -6.74 -20.14 15.71
N ARG A 164 -7.38 -19.27 14.90
CA ARG A 164 -8.20 -18.16 15.39
C ARG A 164 -9.21 -18.68 16.43
N PRO A 165 -9.22 -18.14 17.66
CA PRO A 165 -10.16 -18.57 18.67
C PRO A 165 -11.60 -18.20 18.31
N ASP A 166 -12.55 -18.90 18.90
CA ASP A 166 -13.96 -18.46 18.86
C ASP A 166 -14.12 -17.20 19.74
N PHE A 167 -14.01 -16.03 19.10
CA PHE A 167 -14.15 -14.75 19.79
C PHE A 167 -15.50 -14.60 20.49
N GLY A 168 -16.58 -15.25 19.98
CA GLY A 168 -17.88 -15.26 20.62
C GLY A 168 -17.87 -15.91 22.00
N ALA A 169 -16.94 -16.84 22.25
CA ALA A 169 -16.79 -17.54 23.53
C ALA A 169 -15.84 -16.84 24.53
N MET A 170 -15.05 -15.85 24.10
CA MET A 170 -14.10 -15.12 24.95
C MET A 170 -14.78 -14.02 25.75
N GLY A 171 -14.21 -13.64 26.88
CA GLY A 171 -14.60 -12.44 27.64
C GLY A 171 -14.12 -11.14 26.98
N ASP A 172 -14.74 -9.99 27.34
CA ASP A 172 -14.40 -8.71 26.74
C ASP A 172 -12.92 -8.32 26.94
N LEU A 173 -12.39 -8.54 28.13
CA LEU A 173 -10.97 -8.33 28.44
C LEU A 173 -10.07 -9.32 27.66
N GLU A 174 -10.50 -10.58 27.53
CA GLU A 174 -9.72 -11.60 26.81
C GLU A 174 -9.59 -11.27 25.32
N LEU A 175 -10.60 -10.60 24.71
CA LEU A 175 -10.51 -10.11 23.32
C LEU A 175 -9.41 -9.05 23.15
N LEU A 176 -9.39 -8.06 24.06
CA LEU A 176 -8.36 -7.02 24.04
C LEU A 176 -6.97 -7.59 24.29
N ASP A 177 -6.82 -8.43 25.31
CA ASP A 177 -5.55 -9.05 25.68
C ASP A 177 -5.01 -9.94 24.54
N TRP A 178 -5.88 -10.67 23.85
CA TRP A 178 -5.48 -11.49 22.71
C TRP A 178 -4.99 -10.65 21.53
N ALA A 179 -5.71 -9.56 21.18
CA ALA A 179 -5.33 -8.68 20.09
C ALA A 179 -3.99 -7.99 20.37
N GLU A 180 -3.81 -7.45 21.59
CA GLU A 180 -2.56 -6.82 22.01
C GLU A 180 -1.40 -7.84 22.00
N GLN A 181 -1.63 -9.04 22.56
CA GLN A 181 -0.60 -10.08 22.62
C GLN A 181 -0.04 -10.45 21.25
N ILE A 182 -0.89 -10.71 20.25
CA ILE A 182 -0.39 -11.11 18.92
C ILE A 182 0.34 -9.97 18.22
N LEU A 183 -0.09 -8.71 18.44
CA LEU A 183 0.58 -7.54 17.88
C LEU A 183 1.94 -7.32 18.55
N ASP A 184 2.01 -7.38 19.88
CA ASP A 184 3.25 -7.22 20.64
C ASP A 184 4.28 -8.31 20.31
N GLU A 185 3.82 -9.54 20.13
CA GLU A 185 4.70 -10.68 19.86
C GLU A 185 5.28 -10.65 18.43
N HIS A 186 4.49 -10.22 17.44
CA HIS A 186 4.83 -10.44 16.02
C HIS A 186 5.01 -9.18 15.20
N PHE A 187 4.36 -8.04 15.54
CA PHE A 187 4.31 -6.89 14.64
C PHE A 187 5.70 -6.31 14.34
N ARG A 188 6.52 -6.07 15.37
CA ARG A 188 7.89 -5.53 15.19
C ARG A 188 8.72 -6.40 14.24
N HIS A 189 8.68 -7.72 14.41
CA HIS A 189 9.43 -8.65 13.56
C HIS A 189 8.96 -8.62 12.12
N LEU A 190 7.66 -8.79 11.88
CA LEU A 190 7.08 -8.79 10.52
C LEU A 190 7.29 -7.45 9.82
N PHE A 191 7.11 -6.35 10.54
CA PHE A 191 7.32 -5.01 10.00
C PHE A 191 8.80 -4.77 9.67
N SER A 192 9.73 -5.16 10.52
CA SER A 192 11.17 -5.13 10.23
C SER A 192 11.53 -5.95 9.00
N GLN A 193 10.97 -7.17 8.86
CA GLN A 193 11.17 -8.03 7.70
C GLN A 193 10.65 -7.38 6.41
N HIS A 194 9.46 -6.75 6.48
CA HIS A 194 8.90 -6.00 5.35
C HIS A 194 9.80 -4.86 4.91
N LEU A 195 10.28 -4.05 5.85
CA LEU A 195 11.16 -2.91 5.56
C LEU A 195 12.52 -3.35 5.01
N PHE A 196 13.09 -4.43 5.55
CA PHE A 196 14.33 -5.01 5.08
C PHE A 196 14.22 -5.45 3.62
N VAL A 197 13.22 -6.26 3.29
CA VAL A 197 13.03 -6.77 1.92
C VAL A 197 12.66 -5.64 0.96
N THR A 198 11.79 -4.70 1.38
CA THR A 198 11.37 -3.53 0.58
C THR A 198 12.57 -2.65 0.22
N SER A 199 13.42 -2.32 1.19
CA SER A 199 14.61 -1.50 0.95
C SER A 199 15.58 -2.17 -0.02
N LEU A 200 15.76 -3.48 0.11
CA LEU A 200 16.69 -4.25 -0.73
C LEU A 200 16.13 -4.55 -2.13
N ALA A 201 14.82 -4.54 -2.33
CA ALA A 201 14.20 -4.71 -3.66
C ALA A 201 14.56 -3.56 -4.62
N THR A 202 14.96 -2.40 -4.11
CA THR A 202 15.38 -1.25 -4.91
C THR A 202 16.69 -1.49 -5.66
N LEU A 203 17.62 -2.27 -5.09
CA LEU A 203 18.93 -2.53 -5.67
C LEU A 203 18.86 -3.26 -7.03
N PRO A 204 18.23 -4.44 -7.16
CA PRO A 204 18.16 -5.13 -8.45
C PRO A 204 17.37 -4.31 -9.48
N ALA A 205 16.31 -3.61 -9.09
CA ALA A 205 15.54 -2.74 -9.97
C ALA A 205 16.38 -1.57 -10.49
N GLY A 206 17.21 -0.96 -9.64
CA GLY A 206 18.16 0.10 -10.02
C GLY A 206 19.18 -0.39 -11.04
N ILE A 207 19.85 -1.52 -10.78
CA ILE A 207 20.84 -2.11 -11.70
C ILE A 207 20.22 -2.41 -13.07
N VAL A 208 19.04 -3.00 -13.11
CA VAL A 208 18.32 -3.26 -14.37
C VAL A 208 18.05 -1.96 -15.12
N THR A 209 17.60 -0.92 -14.43
CA THR A 209 17.32 0.40 -15.02
C THR A 209 18.57 1.06 -15.60
N ASP A 210 19.66 1.07 -14.85
CA ASP A 210 20.93 1.69 -15.24
C ASP A 210 21.56 0.99 -16.44
N VAL A 211 21.57 -0.35 -16.46
CA VAL A 211 22.09 -1.12 -17.59
C VAL A 211 21.22 -0.91 -18.83
N CYS A 212 19.90 -0.87 -18.71
CA CYS A 212 19.01 -0.55 -19.81
C CYS A 212 19.32 0.84 -20.39
N ALA A 213 19.50 1.84 -19.53
CA ALA A 213 19.84 3.20 -19.93
C ALA A 213 21.21 3.25 -20.64
N ALA A 214 22.24 2.56 -20.11
CA ALA A 214 23.56 2.48 -20.70
C ALA A 214 23.57 1.81 -22.09
N LEU A 215 22.66 0.85 -22.33
CA LEU A 215 22.45 0.21 -23.64
C LEU A 215 21.58 1.06 -24.59
N GLY A 216 21.12 2.25 -24.18
CA GLY A 216 20.23 3.12 -24.98
C GLY A 216 18.79 2.59 -25.09
N ARG A 217 18.36 1.76 -24.14
CA ARG A 217 17.05 1.10 -24.11
C ARG A 217 16.32 1.31 -22.76
N PRO A 218 16.22 2.55 -22.23
CA PRO A 218 15.67 2.80 -20.90
C PRO A 218 14.22 2.31 -20.74
N GLN A 219 13.42 2.32 -21.81
CA GLN A 219 12.03 1.85 -21.82
C GLN A 219 11.88 0.35 -21.57
N ASP A 220 12.93 -0.44 -21.81
CA ASP A 220 12.87 -1.90 -21.62
C ASP A 220 13.04 -2.31 -20.15
N ALA A 221 13.57 -1.42 -19.29
CA ALA A 221 13.66 -1.66 -17.87
C ALA A 221 12.29 -1.99 -17.24
N LEU A 222 11.24 -1.22 -17.63
CA LEU A 222 9.89 -1.45 -17.15
C LEU A 222 9.36 -2.83 -17.54
N LYS A 223 9.68 -3.32 -18.75
CA LYS A 223 9.26 -4.65 -19.24
C LYS A 223 10.01 -5.78 -18.54
N LEU A 224 11.29 -5.56 -18.21
CA LEU A 224 12.12 -6.53 -17.49
C LEU A 224 11.71 -6.70 -16.01
N LEU A 225 11.05 -5.69 -15.44
CA LEU A 225 10.55 -5.67 -14.07
C LEU A 225 9.02 -5.93 -13.99
N ALA A 226 8.38 -6.37 -15.10
CA ALA A 226 6.97 -6.68 -15.19
C ALA A 226 6.73 -8.20 -15.36
N GLY A 227 5.52 -8.66 -15.03
CA GLY A 227 5.14 -10.06 -15.18
C GLY A 227 6.04 -11.01 -14.39
N LEU A 228 6.45 -10.61 -13.19
CA LEU A 228 7.32 -11.42 -12.32
C LEU A 228 6.57 -12.66 -11.81
N GLY A 229 5.25 -12.61 -11.79
CA GLY A 229 4.40 -13.66 -11.21
C GLY A 229 4.51 -13.68 -9.68
N ASP A 230 3.62 -14.42 -9.05
CA ASP A 230 3.61 -14.64 -7.59
C ASP A 230 3.65 -13.33 -6.76
N VAL A 231 3.04 -12.26 -7.30
CA VAL A 231 2.92 -10.96 -6.64
C VAL A 231 1.63 -10.97 -5.81
N ALA A 232 1.77 -11.03 -4.49
CA ALA A 232 0.67 -11.23 -3.56
C ALA A 232 -0.43 -10.16 -3.65
N SER A 233 -0.12 -8.93 -4.07
CA SER A 233 -1.12 -7.87 -4.28
C SER A 233 -1.94 -8.03 -5.57
N ALA A 234 -1.44 -8.74 -6.57
CA ALA A 234 -2.15 -9.00 -7.81
C ALA A 234 -2.98 -10.30 -7.77
N ALA A 235 -2.58 -11.26 -6.95
CA ALA A 235 -3.21 -12.59 -6.86
C ALA A 235 -4.73 -12.54 -6.63
N PRO A 236 -5.29 -11.70 -5.73
CA PRO A 236 -6.73 -11.61 -5.53
C PRO A 236 -7.51 -11.32 -6.81
N SER A 237 -6.99 -10.42 -7.67
CA SER A 237 -7.67 -10.04 -8.92
C SER A 237 -7.75 -11.18 -9.93
N LEU A 238 -6.76 -12.09 -9.94
CA LEU A 238 -6.79 -13.28 -10.79
C LEU A 238 -7.92 -14.22 -10.36
N VAL A 239 -8.10 -14.42 -9.06
CA VAL A 239 -9.19 -15.26 -8.52
C VAL A 239 -10.55 -14.60 -8.71
N MET A 240 -10.67 -13.26 -8.47
CA MET A 240 -11.90 -12.52 -8.73
C MET A 240 -12.29 -12.55 -10.21
N TRP A 241 -11.32 -12.52 -11.12
CA TRP A 241 -11.56 -12.70 -12.56
C TRP A 241 -12.20 -14.05 -12.85
N ASP A 242 -11.65 -15.16 -12.31
CA ASP A 242 -12.24 -16.50 -12.47
C ASP A 242 -13.66 -16.57 -11.90
N LEU A 243 -13.88 -15.98 -10.71
CA LEU A 243 -15.21 -15.85 -10.12
C LEU A 243 -16.17 -15.07 -11.02
N GLY A 244 -15.72 -13.96 -11.60
CA GLY A 244 -16.50 -13.17 -12.57
C GLY A 244 -16.86 -13.97 -13.82
N ARG A 245 -15.94 -14.79 -14.35
CA ARG A 245 -16.22 -15.70 -15.47
C ARG A 245 -17.23 -16.79 -15.11
N ARG A 246 -17.19 -17.33 -13.88
CA ARG A 246 -18.22 -18.27 -13.39
C ARG A 246 -19.58 -17.61 -13.30
N VAL A 247 -19.68 -16.36 -12.82
CA VAL A 247 -20.91 -15.59 -12.82
C VAL A 247 -21.43 -15.41 -14.24
N ALA A 248 -20.60 -14.96 -15.18
CA ALA A 248 -20.99 -14.74 -16.58
C ALA A 248 -21.47 -16.00 -17.31
N ALA A 249 -21.05 -17.19 -16.85
CA ALA A 249 -21.42 -18.48 -17.41
C ALA A 249 -22.70 -19.10 -16.80
N GLY A 250 -23.20 -18.59 -15.67
CA GLY A 250 -24.34 -19.15 -14.93
C GLY A 250 -25.58 -18.24 -14.98
N ASP A 251 -26.67 -18.66 -15.63
CA ASP A 251 -27.87 -17.83 -15.77
C ASP A 251 -28.42 -17.35 -14.41
N SER A 252 -28.52 -18.23 -13.40
CA SER A 252 -29.00 -17.91 -12.06
C SER A 252 -28.10 -16.92 -11.32
N LEU A 253 -26.77 -17.04 -11.53
CA LEU A 253 -25.80 -16.10 -10.97
C LEU A 253 -25.92 -14.74 -11.62
N VAL A 254 -26.04 -14.69 -12.97
CA VAL A 254 -26.25 -13.44 -13.71
C VAL A 254 -27.52 -12.74 -13.22
N GLU A 255 -28.65 -13.47 -13.11
CA GLU A 255 -29.91 -12.92 -12.60
C GLU A 255 -29.74 -12.35 -11.16
N ALA A 256 -29.00 -13.02 -10.29
CA ALA A 256 -28.78 -12.55 -8.92
C ALA A 256 -27.93 -11.26 -8.88
N PHE A 257 -26.88 -11.17 -9.69
CA PHE A 257 -26.03 -9.98 -9.79
C PHE A 257 -26.74 -8.80 -10.47
N ASP A 258 -27.59 -9.05 -11.49
CA ASP A 258 -28.33 -8.01 -12.21
C ASP A 258 -29.37 -7.28 -11.34
N VAL A 259 -29.79 -7.85 -10.21
CA VAL A 259 -30.63 -7.17 -9.21
C VAL A 259 -29.87 -6.04 -8.51
N GLY A 260 -28.54 -6.11 -8.45
CA GLY A 260 -27.66 -5.16 -7.73
C GLY A 260 -26.99 -5.77 -6.52
N LEU A 261 -26.11 -5.00 -5.86
CA LEU A 261 -25.26 -5.47 -4.78
C LEU A 261 -25.98 -5.59 -3.43
N ASP A 262 -27.03 -4.78 -3.18
CA ASP A 262 -27.79 -4.82 -1.93
C ASP A 262 -28.39 -6.20 -1.69
N GLY A 263 -27.99 -6.86 -0.59
CA GLY A 263 -28.45 -8.22 -0.25
C GLY A 263 -28.01 -9.30 -1.27
N LEU A 264 -26.98 -9.05 -2.08
CA LEU A 264 -26.51 -9.99 -3.09
C LEU A 264 -26.03 -11.31 -2.47
N GLU A 265 -25.27 -11.25 -1.38
CA GLU A 265 -24.78 -12.46 -0.70
C GLU A 265 -25.93 -13.35 -0.25
N ASP A 266 -26.98 -12.79 0.38
CA ASP A 266 -28.16 -13.53 0.80
C ASP A 266 -28.89 -14.15 -0.40
N ARG A 267 -29.01 -13.41 -1.53
CA ARG A 267 -29.61 -13.95 -2.75
C ARG A 267 -28.82 -15.11 -3.31
N LEU A 268 -27.48 -15.01 -3.37
CA LEU A 268 -26.60 -16.08 -3.83
C LEU A 268 -26.72 -17.32 -2.96
N ARG A 269 -26.74 -17.15 -1.62
CA ARG A 269 -26.92 -18.26 -0.67
C ARG A 269 -28.31 -18.89 -0.74
N ALA A 270 -29.31 -18.17 -1.24
CA ALA A 270 -30.66 -18.68 -1.44
C ALA A 270 -30.85 -19.47 -2.74
N LEU A 271 -29.89 -19.43 -3.68
CA LEU A 271 -29.94 -20.20 -4.91
C LEU A 271 -29.70 -21.70 -4.62
N ASP A 272 -30.55 -22.57 -5.18
CA ASP A 272 -30.44 -24.04 -5.01
C ASP A 272 -30.04 -24.69 -6.34
N ASP A 273 -28.88 -24.32 -6.86
CA ASP A 273 -28.29 -24.96 -8.04
C ASP A 273 -26.80 -25.25 -7.86
N GLU A 274 -26.24 -26.13 -8.70
CA GLU A 274 -24.85 -26.57 -8.61
C GLU A 274 -23.86 -25.44 -8.93
N GLY A 275 -24.22 -24.54 -9.87
CA GLY A 275 -23.40 -23.39 -10.25
C GLY A 275 -23.24 -22.41 -9.10
N ALA A 276 -24.36 -22.07 -8.42
CA ALA A 276 -24.35 -21.18 -7.27
C ALA A 276 -23.56 -21.78 -6.10
N ARG A 277 -23.72 -23.08 -5.80
CA ARG A 277 -22.92 -23.74 -4.77
C ARG A 277 -21.44 -23.71 -5.08
N GLY A 278 -21.05 -24.03 -6.32
CA GLY A 278 -19.64 -23.98 -6.75
C GLY A 278 -19.04 -22.58 -6.74
N PHE A 279 -19.86 -21.54 -7.03
CA PHE A 279 -19.44 -20.15 -6.88
C PHE A 279 -19.20 -19.80 -5.40
N LEU A 280 -20.15 -20.11 -4.53
CA LEU A 280 -20.08 -19.79 -3.09
C LEU A 280 -18.90 -20.51 -2.41
N GLU A 281 -18.66 -21.79 -2.73
CA GLU A 281 -17.49 -22.52 -2.22
C GLU A 281 -16.17 -21.84 -2.64
N ALA A 282 -16.08 -21.37 -3.89
CA ALA A 282 -14.90 -20.68 -4.38
C ALA A 282 -14.78 -19.25 -3.80
N PHE A 283 -15.90 -18.58 -3.57
CA PHE A 283 -15.93 -17.27 -2.93
C PHE A 283 -15.57 -17.34 -1.45
N ASP A 284 -16.08 -18.32 -0.70
CA ASP A 284 -15.71 -18.53 0.70
C ASP A 284 -14.20 -18.88 0.81
N ALA A 285 -13.65 -19.68 -0.13
CA ALA A 285 -12.21 -19.94 -0.19
C ALA A 285 -11.41 -18.67 -0.52
N PHE A 286 -11.92 -17.80 -1.40
CA PHE A 286 -11.33 -16.50 -1.68
C PHE A 286 -11.30 -15.61 -0.43
N LEU A 287 -12.41 -15.50 0.30
CA LEU A 287 -12.47 -14.72 1.54
C LEU A 287 -11.54 -15.28 2.61
N TYR A 288 -11.39 -16.60 2.70
CA TYR A 288 -10.42 -17.20 3.61
C TYR A 288 -8.98 -16.83 3.25
N ALA A 289 -8.61 -16.89 1.97
CA ALA A 289 -7.23 -16.64 1.53
C ALA A 289 -6.87 -15.14 1.49
N TYR A 290 -7.81 -14.29 1.09
CA TYR A 290 -7.57 -12.87 0.78
C TYR A 290 -8.46 -11.90 1.57
N GLY A 291 -9.32 -12.39 2.44
CA GLY A 291 -10.30 -11.59 3.17
C GLY A 291 -9.69 -10.52 4.09
N CYS A 292 -8.41 -10.66 4.44
CA CYS A 292 -7.66 -9.64 5.19
C CYS A 292 -7.42 -8.34 4.40
N ARG A 293 -7.59 -8.38 3.07
CA ARG A 293 -7.42 -7.22 2.21
C ARG A 293 -8.64 -6.31 2.26
N GLY A 294 -8.40 -5.04 2.04
CA GLY A 294 -9.43 -4.01 1.99
C GLY A 294 -8.84 -2.63 1.83
N PRO A 295 -9.69 -1.60 1.71
CA PRO A 295 -9.25 -0.21 1.68
C PRO A 295 -8.54 0.16 2.98
N ASN A 296 -7.41 0.89 2.86
CA ASN A 296 -6.62 1.32 4.02
C ASN A 296 -6.33 0.16 5.00
N GLU A 297 -5.87 -0.97 4.46
CA GLU A 297 -5.78 -2.28 5.14
C GLU A 297 -4.93 -2.29 6.42
N TRP A 298 -4.06 -1.29 6.60
CA TRP A 298 -3.27 -1.10 7.82
C TRP A 298 -4.09 -0.51 8.98
N GLU A 299 -5.16 0.23 8.69
CA GLU A 299 -6.02 0.81 9.70
C GLU A 299 -7.02 -0.22 10.22
N THR A 300 -7.01 -0.48 11.53
CA THR A 300 -7.79 -1.56 12.15
C THR A 300 -9.30 -1.36 12.04
N SER A 301 -9.77 -0.11 11.93
CA SER A 301 -11.19 0.23 11.81
C SER A 301 -11.75 0.12 10.40
N CYS A 302 -10.87 0.06 9.38
CA CYS A 302 -11.32 -0.02 8.00
C CYS A 302 -11.86 -1.41 7.64
N PRO A 303 -12.88 -1.48 6.76
CA PRO A 303 -13.46 -2.74 6.34
C PRO A 303 -12.49 -3.55 5.49
N THR A 304 -12.67 -4.86 5.49
CA THR A 304 -11.94 -5.80 4.65
C THR A 304 -12.91 -6.68 3.88
N TRP A 305 -12.43 -7.44 2.92
CA TRP A 305 -13.31 -8.35 2.17
C TRP A 305 -13.93 -9.45 3.04
N GLU A 306 -13.29 -9.84 4.16
CA GLU A 306 -13.90 -10.77 5.11
C GLU A 306 -14.99 -10.11 5.97
N THR A 307 -14.80 -8.86 6.37
CA THR A 307 -15.75 -8.15 7.22
C THR A 307 -16.89 -7.51 6.43
N GLU A 308 -16.66 -7.21 5.14
CA GLU A 308 -17.64 -6.65 4.21
C GLU A 308 -17.54 -7.29 2.82
N PRO A 309 -18.05 -8.53 2.63
CA PRO A 309 -17.93 -9.29 1.38
C PRO A 309 -18.48 -8.58 0.14
N ASN A 310 -19.40 -7.63 0.30
CA ASN A 310 -19.95 -6.84 -0.80
C ASN A 310 -18.88 -6.03 -1.54
N LEU A 311 -17.79 -5.62 -0.88
CA LEU A 311 -16.65 -4.96 -1.55
C LEU A 311 -16.01 -5.88 -2.60
N ALA A 312 -15.83 -7.16 -2.28
CA ALA A 312 -15.31 -8.15 -3.22
C ALA A 312 -16.32 -8.50 -4.31
N LEU A 313 -17.60 -8.64 -3.94
CA LEU A 313 -18.69 -8.92 -4.90
C LEU A 313 -18.86 -7.79 -5.91
N ALA A 314 -18.69 -6.52 -5.52
CA ALA A 314 -18.70 -5.37 -6.42
C ALA A 314 -17.60 -5.46 -7.48
N ALA A 315 -16.39 -5.84 -7.07
CA ALA A 315 -15.27 -6.05 -7.99
C ALA A 315 -15.52 -7.22 -8.95
N ILE A 316 -16.03 -8.34 -8.45
CA ILE A 316 -16.40 -9.51 -9.27
C ILE A 316 -17.49 -9.15 -10.28
N ASP A 317 -18.46 -8.30 -9.88
CA ASP A 317 -19.51 -7.80 -10.79
C ASP A 317 -18.92 -7.04 -11.97
N ARG A 318 -17.94 -6.14 -11.75
CA ARG A 318 -17.26 -5.42 -12.83
C ARG A 318 -16.46 -6.37 -13.73
N MET A 319 -15.79 -7.37 -13.13
CA MET A 319 -15.01 -8.34 -13.90
C MET A 319 -15.89 -9.25 -14.77
N ARG A 320 -17.09 -9.64 -14.32
CA ARG A 320 -18.00 -10.44 -15.16
C ARG A 320 -18.45 -9.70 -16.41
N LEU A 321 -18.54 -8.38 -16.36
CA LEU A 321 -18.93 -7.51 -17.47
C LEU A 321 -17.77 -7.19 -18.41
N SER A 322 -16.53 -7.43 -17.97
CA SER A 322 -15.33 -7.15 -18.77
C SER A 322 -15.18 -8.13 -19.95
N PRO A 323 -14.68 -7.67 -21.13
CA PRO A 323 -14.46 -8.54 -22.27
C PRO A 323 -13.31 -9.54 -22.01
N GLU A 324 -13.32 -10.68 -22.69
CA GLU A 324 -12.26 -11.70 -22.63
C GLU A 324 -10.84 -11.14 -22.91
N SER A 325 -10.74 -10.06 -23.70
CA SER A 325 -9.46 -9.38 -23.95
C SER A 325 -8.85 -8.71 -22.72
N ALA A 326 -9.64 -8.54 -21.66
CA ALA A 326 -9.18 -8.02 -20.38
C ALA A 326 -8.57 -9.12 -19.46
N ASP A 327 -8.49 -10.38 -19.92
CA ASP A 327 -7.93 -11.50 -19.16
C ASP A 327 -6.57 -11.18 -18.53
N PRO A 328 -6.49 -11.03 -17.19
CA PRO A 328 -5.26 -10.68 -16.51
C PRO A 328 -4.23 -11.81 -16.53
N VAL A 329 -4.67 -13.07 -16.57
CA VAL A 329 -3.79 -14.26 -16.62
C VAL A 329 -3.06 -14.32 -17.97
N GLY A 330 -3.79 -14.08 -19.06
CA GLY A 330 -3.21 -14.00 -20.40
C GLY A 330 -2.21 -12.86 -20.54
N ARG A 331 -2.53 -11.68 -19.99
CA ARG A 331 -1.63 -10.51 -19.98
C ARG A 331 -0.36 -10.80 -19.19
N GLN A 332 -0.48 -11.31 -17.96
CA GLN A 332 0.66 -11.66 -17.11
C GLN A 332 1.59 -12.69 -17.79
N THR A 333 1.01 -13.72 -18.39
CA THR A 333 1.78 -14.73 -19.15
C THR A 333 2.51 -14.10 -20.33
N GLY A 334 1.85 -13.21 -21.08
CA GLY A 334 2.47 -12.48 -22.19
C GLY A 334 3.66 -11.63 -21.74
N MET A 335 3.53 -10.93 -20.62
CA MET A 335 4.62 -10.12 -20.06
C MET A 335 5.79 -10.97 -19.56
N ALA A 336 5.52 -12.11 -18.92
CA ALA A 336 6.57 -13.04 -18.49
C ALA A 336 7.39 -13.55 -19.69
N VAL A 337 6.74 -13.92 -20.80
CA VAL A 337 7.41 -14.33 -22.04
C VAL A 337 8.25 -13.20 -22.63
N GLU A 338 7.73 -11.99 -22.68
CA GLU A 338 8.47 -10.83 -23.20
C GLU A 338 9.65 -10.46 -22.30
N ARG A 339 9.51 -10.52 -20.97
CA ARG A 339 10.60 -10.33 -20.00
C ARG A 339 11.75 -11.30 -20.25
N GLU A 340 11.45 -12.61 -20.38
CA GLU A 340 12.46 -13.64 -20.63
C GLU A 340 13.17 -13.42 -21.96
N ARG A 341 12.41 -13.07 -23.00
CA ARG A 341 12.97 -12.76 -24.32
C ARG A 341 13.93 -11.57 -24.26
N LEU A 342 13.48 -10.45 -23.66
CA LEU A 342 14.27 -9.24 -23.51
C LEU A 342 15.50 -9.47 -22.62
N GLY A 343 15.35 -10.17 -21.51
CA GLY A 343 16.46 -10.51 -20.61
C GLY A 343 17.55 -11.29 -21.34
N THR A 344 17.17 -12.31 -22.11
CA THR A 344 18.10 -13.10 -22.92
C THR A 344 18.80 -12.25 -23.99
N GLU A 345 18.06 -11.38 -24.69
CA GLU A 345 18.60 -10.48 -25.71
C GLU A 345 19.63 -9.53 -25.09
N MET A 346 19.29 -8.86 -23.97
CA MET A 346 20.16 -7.86 -23.35
C MET A 346 21.41 -8.48 -22.70
N VAL A 347 21.26 -9.65 -22.07
CA VAL A 347 22.43 -10.43 -21.60
C VAL A 347 23.35 -10.75 -22.78
N GLY A 348 22.80 -11.09 -23.95
CA GLY A 348 23.57 -11.31 -25.18
C GLY A 348 24.30 -10.07 -25.69
N MET A 349 23.68 -8.88 -25.59
CA MET A 349 24.31 -7.60 -25.97
C MET A 349 25.54 -7.27 -25.10
N LEU A 350 25.55 -7.75 -23.85
CA LEU A 350 26.64 -7.52 -22.89
C LEU A 350 27.79 -8.56 -23.01
N ALA A 351 27.79 -9.44 -24.00
CA ALA A 351 28.78 -10.53 -24.14
C ALA A 351 30.24 -10.04 -24.26
N ALA A 352 30.47 -8.77 -24.67
CA ALA A 352 31.80 -8.14 -24.73
C ALA A 352 32.30 -7.61 -23.36
N ASP A 353 31.39 -7.49 -22.36
CA ASP A 353 31.69 -7.07 -20.99
C ASP A 353 31.12 -8.11 -19.99
N PRO A 354 31.90 -9.17 -19.70
CA PRO A 354 31.42 -10.25 -18.81
C PRO A 354 31.07 -9.83 -17.38
N GLU A 355 31.67 -8.74 -16.88
CA GLU A 355 31.41 -8.23 -15.55
C GLU A 355 30.01 -7.61 -15.49
N THR A 356 29.69 -6.65 -16.37
CA THR A 356 28.35 -6.05 -16.46
C THR A 356 27.31 -7.10 -16.85
N GLN A 357 27.65 -8.05 -17.73
CA GLN A 357 26.75 -9.18 -18.07
C GLN A 357 26.38 -10.00 -16.84
N GLY A 358 27.37 -10.34 -16.00
CA GLY A 358 27.15 -11.10 -14.77
C GLY A 358 26.30 -10.34 -13.75
N GLN A 359 26.58 -9.06 -13.53
CA GLN A 359 25.83 -8.20 -12.64
C GLN A 359 24.38 -8.03 -13.10
N PHE A 360 24.15 -7.80 -14.39
CA PHE A 360 22.81 -7.68 -14.95
C PHE A 360 22.01 -8.97 -14.83
N GLY A 361 22.62 -10.12 -15.10
CA GLY A 361 21.99 -11.43 -14.93
C GLY A 361 21.61 -11.71 -13.47
N ALA A 362 22.51 -11.38 -12.53
CA ALA A 362 22.25 -11.49 -11.11
C ALA A 362 21.11 -10.55 -10.66
N ALA A 363 21.09 -9.32 -11.16
CA ALA A 363 20.03 -8.36 -10.86
C ALA A 363 18.65 -8.83 -11.37
N LEU A 364 18.57 -9.39 -12.59
CA LEU A 364 17.31 -9.98 -13.10
C LEU A 364 16.82 -11.12 -12.23
N GLY A 365 17.71 -12.01 -11.79
CA GLY A 365 17.36 -13.10 -10.86
C GLY A 365 16.90 -12.58 -9.51
N SER A 366 17.66 -11.65 -8.94
CA SER A 366 17.34 -11.02 -7.64
C SER A 366 16.02 -10.23 -7.66
N ALA A 367 15.71 -9.50 -8.76
CA ALA A 367 14.43 -8.82 -8.92
C ALA A 367 13.25 -9.79 -8.83
N GLY A 368 13.39 -10.99 -9.43
CA GLY A 368 12.39 -12.07 -9.34
C GLY A 368 12.19 -12.64 -7.94
N ILE A 369 13.10 -12.39 -6.99
CA ILE A 369 13.01 -12.82 -5.59
C ILE A 369 12.50 -11.69 -4.70
N PHE A 370 13.14 -10.52 -4.76
CA PHE A 370 12.91 -9.42 -3.82
C PHE A 370 11.63 -8.62 -4.10
N MET A 371 11.26 -8.42 -5.37
CA MET A 371 10.02 -7.69 -5.68
C MET A 371 8.75 -8.48 -5.28
N PRO A 372 8.61 -9.78 -5.59
CA PRO A 372 7.53 -10.58 -5.00
C PRO A 372 7.65 -10.70 -3.48
N GLY A 373 8.88 -10.85 -2.95
CA GLY A 373 9.14 -10.92 -1.51
C GLY A 373 8.65 -9.69 -0.74
N ARG A 374 8.78 -8.49 -1.32
CA ARG A 374 8.22 -7.25 -0.76
C ARG A 374 6.70 -7.35 -0.55
N GLU A 375 5.96 -7.85 -1.55
CA GLU A 375 4.52 -7.96 -1.47
C GLU A 375 4.07 -9.07 -0.49
N ARG A 376 4.84 -10.16 -0.39
CA ARG A 376 4.62 -11.23 0.59
C ARG A 376 4.79 -10.72 2.01
N THR A 377 5.91 -10.02 2.30
CA THR A 377 6.18 -9.48 3.65
C THR A 377 5.14 -8.44 4.06
N LYS A 378 4.67 -7.59 3.12
CA LYS A 378 3.52 -6.69 3.37
C LYS A 378 2.29 -7.50 3.75
N THR A 379 1.98 -8.55 2.99
CA THR A 379 0.82 -9.42 3.23
C THR A 379 0.88 -10.06 4.62
N ASN A 380 2.05 -10.46 5.10
CA ASN A 380 2.22 -11.04 6.43
C ASN A 380 1.86 -10.04 7.53
N CYS A 381 2.29 -8.77 7.40
CA CYS A 381 1.87 -7.71 8.32
C CYS A 381 0.34 -7.52 8.31
N ILE A 382 -0.26 -7.46 7.12
CA ILE A 382 -1.71 -7.25 6.98
C ILE A 382 -2.52 -8.41 7.55
N LYS A 383 -2.09 -9.66 7.35
CA LYS A 383 -2.73 -10.84 7.98
C LYS A 383 -2.71 -10.72 9.50
N LEU A 384 -1.59 -10.32 10.10
CA LEU A 384 -1.49 -10.13 11.55
C LEU A 384 -2.44 -9.03 12.05
N VAL A 385 -2.42 -7.86 11.41
CA VAL A 385 -3.31 -6.73 11.76
C VAL A 385 -4.78 -7.13 11.61
N HIS A 386 -5.08 -7.94 10.59
CA HIS A 386 -6.45 -8.42 10.36
C HIS A 386 -6.93 -9.36 11.48
N GLU A 387 -6.09 -10.25 11.98
CA GLU A 387 -6.49 -11.11 13.09
C GLU A 387 -6.81 -10.27 14.34
N ALA A 388 -5.99 -9.26 14.67
CA ALA A 388 -6.31 -8.32 15.75
C ALA A 388 -7.61 -7.54 15.48
N ARG A 389 -7.82 -7.06 14.23
CA ARG A 389 -9.07 -6.40 13.80
C ARG A 389 -10.31 -7.24 14.10
N MET A 390 -10.25 -8.55 13.86
CA MET A 390 -11.40 -9.44 14.09
C MET A 390 -11.78 -9.51 15.58
N ALA A 391 -10.82 -9.49 16.49
CA ALA A 391 -11.09 -9.41 17.92
C ALA A 391 -11.67 -8.04 18.33
N TYR A 392 -11.12 -6.94 17.76
CA TYR A 392 -11.64 -5.59 17.98
C TYR A 392 -13.10 -5.43 17.50
N LEU A 393 -13.44 -6.00 16.35
CA LEU A 393 -14.81 -5.93 15.84
C LEU A 393 -15.79 -6.66 16.75
N GLU A 394 -15.42 -7.82 17.29
CA GLU A 394 -16.28 -8.51 18.28
C GLU A 394 -16.38 -7.70 19.58
N PHE A 395 -15.29 -7.11 20.06
CA PHE A 395 -15.30 -6.19 21.21
C PHE A 395 -16.23 -5.00 20.93
N GLY A 396 -16.07 -4.34 19.78
CA GLY A 396 -16.90 -3.20 19.38
C GLY A 396 -18.39 -3.55 19.30
N ARG A 397 -18.73 -4.72 18.73
CA ARG A 397 -20.11 -5.21 18.66
C ARG A 397 -20.74 -5.31 20.06
N ARG A 398 -20.01 -5.86 21.02
CA ARG A 398 -20.48 -5.98 22.42
C ARG A 398 -20.62 -4.64 23.11
N MET A 399 -19.70 -3.70 22.87
CA MET A 399 -19.79 -2.35 23.43
C MET A 399 -20.99 -1.56 22.85
N VAL A 400 -21.35 -1.80 21.59
CA VAL A 400 -22.59 -1.26 21.01
C VAL A 400 -23.83 -1.86 21.70
N GLU A 401 -23.87 -3.19 21.90
CA GLU A 401 -24.99 -3.86 22.61
C GLU A 401 -25.15 -3.35 24.04
N GLN A 402 -24.04 -2.99 24.70
CA GLN A 402 -24.05 -2.40 26.04
C GLN A 402 -24.36 -0.90 26.04
N GLY A 403 -24.48 -0.26 24.88
CA GLY A 403 -24.75 1.17 24.70
C GLY A 403 -23.57 2.10 24.99
N VAL A 404 -22.36 1.54 25.11
CA VAL A 404 -21.11 2.29 25.35
C VAL A 404 -20.58 2.89 24.05
N PHE A 405 -20.51 2.10 22.98
CA PHE A 405 -20.08 2.58 21.67
C PHE A 405 -21.27 3.03 20.82
N PRO A 406 -21.16 4.14 20.06
CA PRO A 406 -22.15 4.49 19.03
C PRO A 406 -22.15 3.52 17.85
N GLU A 407 -20.97 3.03 17.43
CA GLU A 407 -20.76 2.15 16.29
C GLU A 407 -19.74 1.05 16.60
N VAL A 408 -19.75 -0.03 15.83
CA VAL A 408 -18.85 -1.17 16.03
C VAL A 408 -17.38 -0.75 15.90
N THR A 409 -17.09 0.13 14.94
CA THR A 409 -15.74 0.63 14.65
C THR A 409 -15.23 1.68 15.65
N SER A 410 -16.06 2.07 16.62
CA SER A 410 -15.68 3.06 17.65
C SER A 410 -14.53 2.62 18.56
N PHE A 411 -14.15 1.34 18.55
CA PHE A 411 -12.92 0.87 19.20
C PHE A 411 -11.67 1.61 18.66
N ALA A 412 -11.74 2.11 17.41
CA ALA A 412 -10.68 2.90 16.81
C ALA A 412 -10.33 4.18 17.60
N MET A 413 -11.28 4.69 18.38
CA MET A 413 -11.10 5.89 19.21
C MET A 413 -10.59 5.61 20.63
N VAL A 414 -10.11 4.37 20.89
CA VAL A 414 -9.70 3.90 22.22
C VAL A 414 -8.35 3.17 22.11
N THR A 415 -7.42 3.43 23.03
CA THR A 415 -6.17 2.66 23.17
C THR A 415 -6.42 1.35 23.95
N PHE A 416 -5.47 0.42 23.95
CA PHE A 416 -5.57 -0.81 24.76
C PHE A 416 -5.75 -0.52 26.26
N ALA A 417 -4.95 0.42 26.78
CA ALA A 417 -5.05 0.82 28.19
C ALA A 417 -6.42 1.40 28.51
N GLU A 418 -6.92 2.30 27.67
CA GLU A 418 -8.24 2.91 27.82
C GLU A 418 -9.38 1.88 27.63
N GLY A 419 -9.20 0.86 26.79
CA GLY A 419 -10.15 -0.24 26.66
C GLY A 419 -10.32 -1.02 27.96
N ARG A 420 -9.25 -1.21 28.75
CA ARG A 420 -9.29 -1.80 30.07
C ARG A 420 -10.01 -0.89 31.08
N ASP A 421 -9.69 0.41 31.08
CA ASP A 421 -10.38 1.40 31.94
C ASP A 421 -11.88 1.47 31.64
N LEU A 422 -12.24 1.42 30.35
CA LEU A 422 -13.64 1.39 29.90
C LEU A 422 -14.40 0.16 30.41
N LEU A 423 -13.74 -1.00 30.45
CA LEU A 423 -14.33 -2.23 31.00
C LEU A 423 -14.52 -2.18 32.52
N GLU A 424 -13.66 -1.45 33.25
CA GLU A 424 -13.80 -1.23 34.69
C GLU A 424 -14.93 -0.24 35.02
N ASP A 425 -15.02 0.88 34.27
CA ASP A 425 -16.08 1.89 34.42
C ASP A 425 -16.50 2.47 33.05
N PRO A 426 -17.58 1.99 32.44
CA PRO A 426 -18.05 2.45 31.13
C PRO A 426 -18.68 3.85 31.15
N THR A 427 -18.76 4.50 32.33
CA THR A 427 -19.46 5.77 32.50
C THR A 427 -18.73 6.90 31.80
N GLY A 428 -19.41 7.63 30.90
CA GLY A 428 -18.88 8.80 30.20
C GLY A 428 -18.05 8.48 28.96
N TRP A 429 -17.71 7.21 28.69
CA TRP A 429 -16.91 6.86 27.52
C TRP A 429 -17.57 7.16 26.19
N ARG A 430 -18.91 7.08 26.14
CA ARG A 430 -19.64 7.41 24.92
C ARG A 430 -19.38 8.83 24.46
N GLU A 431 -19.45 9.80 25.38
CA GLU A 431 -19.19 11.21 25.08
C GLU A 431 -17.73 11.43 24.66
N VAL A 432 -16.77 10.76 25.29
CA VAL A 432 -15.34 10.83 24.92
C VAL A 432 -15.12 10.32 23.49
N ILE A 433 -15.73 9.20 23.15
CA ILE A 433 -15.61 8.58 21.82
C ILE A 433 -16.24 9.47 20.75
N GLU A 434 -17.46 9.99 20.98
CA GLU A 434 -18.15 10.89 20.06
C GLU A 434 -17.35 12.20 19.85
N GLU A 435 -16.71 12.74 20.88
CA GLU A 435 -15.84 13.91 20.78
C GLU A 435 -14.58 13.59 19.95
N ARG A 436 -13.94 12.45 20.19
CA ARG A 436 -12.76 12.02 19.44
C ARG A 436 -13.08 11.77 17.98
N GLN A 437 -14.18 11.10 17.68
CA GLN A 437 -14.63 10.86 16.31
C GLN A 437 -14.88 12.17 15.58
N ALA A 438 -15.53 13.13 16.21
CA ALA A 438 -15.76 14.45 15.59
C ALA A 438 -14.46 15.17 15.26
N VAL A 439 -13.44 15.08 16.12
CA VAL A 439 -12.12 15.66 15.86
C VAL A 439 -11.40 14.91 14.73
N PHE A 440 -11.46 13.59 14.72
CA PHE A 440 -10.89 12.75 13.66
C PHE A 440 -11.50 13.12 12.29
N ASP A 441 -12.83 13.24 12.22
CA ASP A 441 -13.54 13.61 11.00
C ASP A 441 -13.18 15.02 10.54
N GLU A 442 -13.06 16.00 11.47
CA GLU A 442 -12.62 17.36 11.13
C GLU A 442 -11.21 17.38 10.54
N VAL A 443 -10.28 16.62 11.13
CA VAL A 443 -8.89 16.57 10.65
C VAL A 443 -8.79 15.87 9.30
N ARG A 444 -9.60 14.85 9.04
CA ARG A 444 -9.67 14.15 7.76
C ARG A 444 -10.07 15.07 6.59
N GLU A 445 -10.82 16.13 6.88
CA GLU A 445 -11.19 17.15 5.89
C GLU A 445 -10.06 18.16 5.58
N LEU A 446 -8.96 18.14 6.34
CA LEU A 446 -7.82 19.03 6.11
C LEU A 446 -6.84 18.40 5.12
N GLN A 447 -6.19 19.25 4.32
CA GLN A 447 -5.08 18.85 3.47
C GLN A 447 -3.79 18.95 4.26
N GLU A 448 -3.23 17.83 4.61
CA GLU A 448 -1.94 17.73 5.29
C GLU A 448 -0.80 18.25 4.41
N PRO A 449 0.25 18.87 4.97
CA PRO A 449 1.46 19.21 4.23
C PRO A 449 2.13 17.93 3.68
N PHE A 450 2.48 17.93 2.40
CA PHE A 450 3.23 16.81 1.82
C PHE A 450 4.64 16.69 2.41
N VAL A 451 5.23 17.83 2.80
CA VAL A 451 6.55 17.93 3.43
C VAL A 451 6.48 18.87 4.63
N ILE A 452 7.14 18.48 5.73
CA ILE A 452 7.36 19.29 6.91
C ILE A 452 8.86 19.47 7.09
N VAL A 453 9.30 20.72 7.36
CA VAL A 453 10.70 21.05 7.66
C VAL A 453 10.74 21.67 9.04
N GLY A 454 11.41 21.00 9.98
CA GLY A 454 11.38 21.40 11.40
C GLY A 454 10.03 21.14 12.05
N ASP A 455 9.50 22.11 12.78
CA ASP A 455 8.22 21.97 13.48
C ASP A 455 7.03 21.98 12.51
N PRO A 456 6.03 21.10 12.72
CA PRO A 456 4.85 21.05 11.88
C PRO A 456 4.04 22.35 12.00
N PRO A 457 3.47 22.87 10.89
CA PRO A 457 2.59 24.03 10.95
C PRO A 457 1.34 23.68 11.79
N PRO A 458 0.79 24.63 12.56
CA PRO A 458 -0.43 24.41 13.34
C PRO A 458 -1.60 23.94 12.46
N LEU A 459 -2.41 22.98 12.94
CA LEU A 459 -3.58 22.45 12.23
C LEU A 459 -4.52 23.54 11.72
N SER A 460 -4.69 24.63 12.48
CA SER A 460 -5.52 25.77 12.08
C SER A 460 -5.05 26.49 10.81
N THR A 461 -3.83 26.22 10.35
CA THR A 461 -3.27 26.77 9.10
C THR A 461 -3.39 25.82 7.91
N TRP A 462 -3.81 24.57 8.14
CA TRP A 462 -4.01 23.61 7.06
C TRP A 462 -5.28 23.94 6.27
N PRO A 463 -5.21 23.98 4.94
CA PRO A 463 -6.39 24.27 4.13
C PRO A 463 -7.36 23.07 4.17
N ARG A 464 -8.64 23.34 4.03
CA ARG A 464 -9.60 22.26 3.79
C ARG A 464 -9.43 21.70 2.37
N ARG A 465 -9.57 20.39 2.22
CA ARG A 465 -9.44 19.69 0.93
C ARG A 465 -10.43 20.23 -0.11
N ASP A 466 -11.67 20.52 0.30
CA ASP A 466 -12.73 21.06 -0.55
C ASP A 466 -12.54 22.54 -0.97
N ALA A 467 -11.68 23.27 -0.26
CA ALA A 467 -11.36 24.69 -0.57
C ALA A 467 -10.21 24.84 -1.59
N ILE A 468 -9.46 23.77 -1.88
CA ILE A 468 -8.33 23.80 -2.82
C ILE A 468 -8.89 23.79 -4.25
N GLN A 469 -8.72 24.89 -4.95
CA GLN A 469 -9.08 25.02 -6.35
C GLN A 469 -7.83 24.87 -7.23
N VAL A 470 -7.95 24.05 -8.27
CA VAL A 470 -6.95 23.89 -9.33
C VAL A 470 -7.62 24.09 -10.68
N ASP A 471 -6.90 24.63 -11.64
CA ASP A 471 -7.43 24.81 -12.98
C ASP A 471 -7.55 23.45 -13.70
N PRO A 472 -8.72 23.11 -14.26
CA PRO A 472 -8.89 21.90 -15.04
C PRO A 472 -8.05 21.93 -16.32
N VAL A 473 -7.62 20.74 -16.76
CA VAL A 473 -6.90 20.57 -18.04
C VAL A 473 -7.87 20.64 -19.19
N GLY A 474 -7.59 21.50 -20.17
CA GLY A 474 -8.40 21.66 -21.37
C GLY A 474 -8.12 20.62 -22.45
N VAL A 475 -8.99 20.59 -23.47
CA VAL A 475 -8.82 19.71 -24.65
C VAL A 475 -7.50 20.03 -25.37
N GLY A 476 -6.70 19.00 -25.61
CA GLY A 476 -5.37 19.09 -26.21
C GLY A 476 -4.25 19.44 -25.24
N GLU A 477 -4.56 19.70 -23.98
CA GLU A 477 -3.57 19.89 -22.92
C GLU A 477 -3.23 18.57 -22.22
N SER A 478 -2.11 18.54 -21.50
CA SER A 478 -1.59 17.33 -20.88
C SER A 478 -1.12 17.57 -19.46
N ILE A 479 -1.16 16.50 -18.66
CA ILE A 479 -0.49 16.41 -17.36
C ILE A 479 0.74 15.53 -17.55
N GLN A 480 1.89 15.99 -17.02
CA GLN A 480 3.11 15.21 -16.95
C GLN A 480 3.19 14.54 -15.57
N GLY A 481 3.31 13.24 -15.57
CA GLY A 481 3.63 12.42 -14.41
C GLY A 481 4.88 11.57 -14.64
N VAL A 482 5.01 10.50 -13.86
CA VAL A 482 6.11 9.51 -13.95
C VAL A 482 5.60 8.26 -14.69
N PRO A 483 6.38 7.72 -15.67
CA PRO A 483 6.05 6.48 -16.34
C PRO A 483 5.95 5.30 -15.37
N GLY A 484 4.82 4.58 -15.36
CA GLY A 484 4.60 3.47 -14.45
C GLY A 484 4.61 2.09 -15.10
N CYS A 485 3.74 1.91 -16.08
CA CYS A 485 3.66 0.69 -16.88
C CYS A 485 3.55 1.08 -18.35
N PRO A 486 4.36 0.49 -19.25
CA PRO A 486 4.41 0.89 -20.66
C PRO A 486 3.12 0.53 -21.38
N GLY A 487 2.83 1.31 -22.43
CA GLY A 487 1.67 1.19 -23.30
C GLY A 487 0.95 2.52 -23.45
N VAL A 488 0.06 2.56 -24.45
CA VAL A 488 -0.81 3.72 -24.71
C VAL A 488 -2.25 3.22 -24.76
N SER A 489 -3.11 3.87 -24.02
CA SER A 489 -4.55 3.56 -24.01
C SER A 489 -5.39 4.84 -24.05
N GLN A 490 -6.63 4.70 -24.50
CA GLN A 490 -7.61 5.76 -24.47
C GLN A 490 -8.89 5.24 -23.80
N GLY A 491 -9.53 6.08 -23.01
CA GLY A 491 -10.78 5.76 -22.34
C GLY A 491 -11.37 7.01 -21.69
N ARG A 492 -12.59 6.87 -21.15
CA ARG A 492 -13.18 7.95 -20.38
C ARG A 492 -12.56 7.95 -18.98
N ALA A 493 -12.13 9.10 -18.54
CA ALA A 493 -11.62 9.28 -17.19
C ALA A 493 -12.76 9.06 -16.18
N ARG A 494 -12.52 8.19 -15.20
CA ARG A 494 -13.36 8.02 -14.02
C ARG A 494 -12.56 8.40 -12.79
N VAL A 495 -12.95 9.52 -12.20
CA VAL A 495 -12.32 10.07 -11.01
C VAL A 495 -12.94 9.37 -9.81
N ILE A 496 -12.21 8.41 -9.26
CA ILE A 496 -12.63 7.64 -8.09
C ILE A 496 -11.76 8.09 -6.91
N LEU A 497 -12.40 8.64 -5.89
CA LEU A 497 -11.71 9.14 -4.69
C LEU A 497 -11.68 8.09 -3.57
N ASP A 498 -12.60 7.13 -3.62
CA ASP A 498 -12.77 6.08 -2.62
C ASP A 498 -12.96 4.72 -3.30
N SER A 499 -12.12 3.74 -2.99
CA SER A 499 -12.22 2.39 -3.53
C SER A 499 -13.45 1.60 -3.06
N HIS A 500 -14.18 2.11 -2.04
CA HIS A 500 -15.42 1.51 -1.57
C HIS A 500 -16.60 1.75 -2.53
N ASP A 501 -16.53 2.79 -3.35
CA ASP A 501 -17.57 3.11 -4.32
C ASP A 501 -17.03 3.05 -5.77
N PRO A 502 -16.77 1.83 -6.31
CA PRO A 502 -16.31 1.65 -7.67
C PRO A 502 -17.45 1.71 -8.71
N THR A 503 -18.65 2.13 -8.32
CA THR A 503 -19.88 1.97 -9.11
C THR A 503 -19.83 2.67 -10.46
N ASP A 504 -19.02 3.71 -10.61
CA ASP A 504 -18.94 4.49 -11.84
C ASP A 504 -17.88 4.00 -12.85
N LEU A 505 -17.00 3.05 -12.46
CA LEU A 505 -15.97 2.53 -13.36
C LEU A 505 -16.55 1.45 -14.30
N GLU A 506 -16.55 1.74 -15.59
CA GLU A 506 -16.96 0.79 -16.62
C GLU A 506 -15.76 0.14 -17.34
N PRO A 507 -15.90 -1.08 -17.88
CA PRO A 507 -14.83 -1.70 -18.64
C PRO A 507 -14.37 -0.84 -19.83
N GLY A 508 -13.08 -0.49 -19.86
CA GLY A 508 -12.48 0.37 -20.87
C GLY A 508 -12.31 1.82 -20.45
N ASP A 509 -12.77 2.20 -19.24
CA ASP A 509 -12.50 3.52 -18.68
C ASP A 509 -11.05 3.65 -18.20
N VAL A 510 -10.60 4.89 -18.03
CA VAL A 510 -9.32 5.21 -17.39
C VAL A 510 -9.60 5.55 -15.91
N LEU A 511 -9.05 4.75 -15.03
CA LEU A 511 -9.11 5.00 -13.58
C LEU A 511 -8.23 6.19 -13.23
N VAL A 512 -8.80 7.24 -12.64
CA VAL A 512 -8.09 8.39 -12.09
C VAL A 512 -8.31 8.43 -10.58
N ALA A 513 -7.24 8.26 -9.80
CA ALA A 513 -7.32 8.11 -8.35
C ALA A 513 -6.29 8.99 -7.62
N PRO A 514 -6.52 9.38 -6.36
CA PRO A 514 -5.53 10.17 -5.60
C PRO A 514 -4.27 9.37 -5.30
N LEU A 515 -4.46 8.13 -4.89
CA LEU A 515 -3.44 7.10 -4.63
C LEU A 515 -4.13 5.73 -4.69
N THR A 516 -3.38 4.65 -4.68
CA THR A 516 -3.97 3.31 -4.66
C THR A 516 -3.29 2.40 -3.65
N ASP A 517 -4.08 1.52 -3.07
CA ASP A 517 -3.69 0.41 -2.21
C ASP A 517 -4.22 -0.92 -2.77
N PRO A 518 -3.96 -2.08 -2.16
CA PRO A 518 -4.41 -3.37 -2.69
C PRO A 518 -5.91 -3.53 -2.89
N SER A 519 -6.76 -2.75 -2.22
CA SER A 519 -8.21 -2.77 -2.46
C SER A 519 -8.60 -2.23 -3.84
N TRP A 520 -7.74 -1.36 -4.41
CA TRP A 520 -7.93 -0.83 -5.74
C TRP A 520 -7.57 -1.83 -6.83
N THR A 521 -6.78 -2.87 -6.51
CA THR A 521 -6.30 -3.83 -7.52
C THR A 521 -7.41 -4.42 -8.40
N PRO A 522 -8.59 -4.79 -7.87
CA PRO A 522 -9.69 -5.27 -8.69
C PRO A 522 -10.20 -4.26 -9.73
N LEU A 523 -10.07 -2.95 -9.46
CA LEU A 523 -10.51 -1.88 -10.36
C LEU A 523 -9.55 -1.69 -11.55
N PHE A 524 -8.31 -2.17 -11.42
CA PHE A 524 -7.35 -2.13 -12.52
C PHE A 524 -7.73 -3.07 -13.66
N VAL A 525 -8.29 -4.25 -13.36
CA VAL A 525 -8.60 -5.26 -14.38
C VAL A 525 -9.54 -4.74 -15.48
N PRO A 526 -10.68 -4.09 -15.17
CA PRO A 526 -11.54 -3.50 -16.17
C PRO A 526 -11.00 -2.20 -16.80
N ALA A 527 -10.03 -1.54 -16.14
CA ALA A 527 -9.51 -0.26 -16.60
C ALA A 527 -8.66 -0.39 -17.88
N ALA A 528 -8.80 0.57 -18.79
CA ALA A 528 -7.94 0.70 -19.96
C ALA A 528 -6.58 1.32 -19.62
N GLY A 529 -6.53 2.16 -18.57
CA GLY A 529 -5.34 2.81 -18.08
C GLY A 529 -5.53 3.30 -16.65
N VAL A 530 -4.45 3.62 -15.96
CA VAL A 530 -4.45 4.10 -14.57
C VAL A 530 -3.63 5.38 -14.45
N VAL A 531 -4.21 6.36 -13.78
CA VAL A 531 -3.58 7.65 -13.47
C VAL A 531 -3.74 7.93 -11.99
N VAL A 532 -2.64 8.21 -11.28
CA VAL A 532 -2.70 8.56 -9.85
C VAL A 532 -1.95 9.85 -9.54
N ASP A 533 -2.52 10.65 -8.63
CA ASP A 533 -1.95 11.93 -8.21
C ASP A 533 -0.59 11.74 -7.53
N VAL A 534 -0.49 10.73 -6.68
CA VAL A 534 0.72 10.40 -5.89
C VAL A 534 1.17 8.98 -6.21
N GLY A 535 2.47 8.79 -6.38
CA GLY A 535 3.06 7.47 -6.58
C GLY A 535 4.54 7.59 -6.92
N ALA A 536 5.31 6.56 -6.56
CA ALA A 536 6.74 6.45 -6.80
C ALA A 536 7.04 5.19 -7.64
N PRO A 537 8.27 4.98 -8.14
CA PRO A 537 8.62 3.83 -8.98
C PRO A 537 8.29 2.44 -8.40
N LEU A 538 8.14 2.36 -7.08
CA LEU A 538 7.74 1.16 -6.34
C LEU A 538 6.38 1.30 -5.64
N SER A 539 5.54 2.26 -6.07
CA SER A 539 4.17 2.40 -5.55
C SER A 539 3.28 1.24 -5.97
N HIS A 540 2.21 1.03 -5.21
CA HIS A 540 1.20 0.00 -5.49
C HIS A 540 0.66 0.11 -6.92
N ALA A 541 0.30 1.33 -7.38
CA ALA A 541 -0.22 1.55 -8.72
C ALA A 541 0.70 1.00 -9.81
N ILE A 542 2.01 1.24 -9.70
CA ILE A 542 2.99 0.77 -10.68
C ILE A 542 3.17 -0.75 -10.62
N ILE A 543 3.27 -1.32 -9.41
CA ILE A 543 3.48 -2.77 -9.23
C ILE A 543 2.32 -3.54 -9.85
N VAL A 544 1.10 -3.19 -9.49
CA VAL A 544 -0.11 -3.87 -9.99
C VAL A 544 -0.28 -3.64 -11.49
N SER A 545 -0.09 -2.42 -11.97
CA SER A 545 -0.17 -2.13 -13.41
C SER A 545 0.82 -2.95 -14.23
N ARG A 546 2.05 -3.16 -13.72
CA ARG A 546 3.07 -4.00 -14.37
C ARG A 546 2.69 -5.48 -14.38
N GLU A 547 2.05 -5.97 -13.32
CA GLU A 547 1.60 -7.38 -13.26
C GLU A 547 0.34 -7.64 -14.10
N LEU A 548 -0.51 -6.63 -14.27
CA LEU A 548 -1.74 -6.73 -15.07
C LEU A 548 -1.60 -6.21 -16.51
N GLY A 549 -0.45 -5.61 -16.87
CA GLY A 549 -0.17 -5.08 -18.21
C GLY A 549 -1.05 -3.89 -18.60
N ILE A 550 -1.32 -2.99 -17.66
CA ILE A 550 -2.20 -1.84 -17.84
C ILE A 550 -1.36 -0.56 -17.90
N PRO A 551 -1.46 0.28 -18.96
CA PRO A 551 -0.75 1.55 -19.02
C PRO A 551 -0.99 2.40 -17.79
N CYS A 552 0.10 2.88 -17.14
CA CYS A 552 0.00 3.59 -15.88
C CYS A 552 0.90 4.82 -15.85
N VAL A 553 0.34 5.91 -15.33
CA VAL A 553 1.05 7.17 -15.03
C VAL A 553 0.82 7.50 -13.56
N VAL A 554 1.91 7.71 -12.82
CA VAL A 554 1.85 8.10 -11.41
C VAL A 554 2.46 9.49 -11.19
N SER A 555 2.32 10.05 -9.99
CA SER A 555 2.75 11.45 -9.72
C SER A 555 2.20 12.44 -10.74
N ALA A 556 0.99 12.20 -11.25
CA ALA A 556 0.24 13.13 -12.09
C ALA A 556 -0.46 14.14 -11.17
N ILE A 557 0.30 15.12 -10.69
CA ILE A 557 -0.07 16.02 -9.59
C ILE A 557 -1.46 16.64 -9.82
N ASP A 558 -2.35 16.45 -8.85
CA ASP A 558 -3.75 16.90 -8.87
C ASP A 558 -4.57 16.39 -10.06
N ALA A 559 -4.21 15.26 -10.69
CA ALA A 559 -4.98 14.70 -11.81
C ALA A 559 -6.44 14.49 -11.45
N THR A 560 -6.75 14.04 -10.23
CA THR A 560 -8.12 13.86 -9.73
C THR A 560 -8.94 15.16 -9.70
N LYS A 561 -8.28 16.32 -9.55
CA LYS A 561 -8.94 17.64 -9.53
C LYS A 561 -8.90 18.32 -10.90
N ARG A 562 -7.90 17.98 -11.72
CA ARG A 562 -7.61 18.66 -12.99
C ARG A 562 -8.21 17.98 -14.20
N ILE A 563 -8.34 16.64 -14.20
CA ILE A 563 -8.99 15.89 -15.27
C ILE A 563 -10.49 15.88 -14.99
N PRO A 564 -11.32 16.44 -15.89
CA PRO A 564 -12.78 16.38 -15.71
C PRO A 564 -13.26 14.92 -15.73
N ASP A 565 -14.12 14.55 -14.79
CA ASP A 565 -14.76 13.24 -14.80
C ASP A 565 -15.57 13.05 -16.08
N GLY A 566 -15.48 11.87 -16.71
CA GLY A 566 -16.10 11.56 -18.00
C GLY A 566 -15.33 12.07 -19.24
N ALA A 567 -14.27 12.86 -19.10
CA ALA A 567 -13.44 13.32 -20.23
C ALA A 567 -12.79 12.12 -20.94
N LEU A 568 -12.69 12.17 -22.28
CA LEU A 568 -11.89 11.21 -23.03
C LEU A 568 -10.41 11.56 -22.89
N VAL A 569 -9.60 10.64 -22.37
CA VAL A 569 -8.17 10.86 -22.16
C VAL A 569 -7.33 9.79 -22.85
N GLU A 570 -6.08 10.16 -23.18
CA GLU A 570 -5.03 9.23 -23.59
C GLU A 570 -4.00 9.14 -22.48
N VAL A 571 -3.71 7.93 -22.05
CA VAL A 571 -2.68 7.60 -21.07
C VAL A 571 -1.49 6.97 -21.79
N ASN A 572 -0.32 7.63 -21.72
CA ASN A 572 0.93 7.11 -22.27
C ASN A 572 1.86 6.73 -21.11
N GLY A 573 1.82 5.45 -20.73
CA GLY A 573 2.61 4.90 -19.64
C GLY A 573 4.11 4.74 -19.96
N GLU A 574 4.55 4.97 -21.21
CA GLU A 574 5.97 4.99 -21.59
C GLU A 574 6.62 6.35 -21.35
N THR A 575 5.84 7.42 -21.56
CA THR A 575 6.31 8.81 -21.42
C THR A 575 5.84 9.49 -20.15
N GLY A 576 4.89 8.91 -19.44
CA GLY A 576 4.25 9.50 -18.26
C GLY A 576 3.32 10.67 -18.58
N VAL A 577 2.77 10.73 -19.78
CA VAL A 577 1.89 11.83 -20.22
C VAL A 577 0.43 11.38 -20.24
N VAL A 578 -0.46 12.20 -19.69
CA VAL A 578 -1.91 12.05 -19.78
C VAL A 578 -2.46 13.26 -20.54
N THR A 579 -3.15 13.02 -21.67
CA THR A 579 -3.67 14.08 -22.53
C THR A 579 -5.19 14.04 -22.57
N VAL A 580 -5.85 15.17 -22.37
CA VAL A 580 -7.32 15.31 -22.53
C VAL A 580 -7.65 15.47 -24.00
N LEU A 581 -8.44 14.54 -24.56
CA LEU A 581 -8.82 14.52 -25.96
C LEU A 581 -10.20 15.17 -26.21
N GLU A 582 -11.13 15.00 -25.25
CA GLU A 582 -12.51 15.49 -25.30
C GLU A 582 -13.02 15.70 -23.86
N VAL A 583 -13.85 16.70 -23.62
CA VAL A 583 -14.48 16.96 -22.30
C VAL A 583 -15.99 16.78 -22.40
#